data_6dd29643746d46d30d7e07ce8b2b94c0
#
_entry.id   6dd29643746d46d30d7e07ce8b2b94c0
#
_cell.length_a   1.000
_cell.length_b   1.000
_cell.length_c   1.000
_cell.angle_alpha   90.00
_cell.angle_beta   90.00
_cell.angle_gamma   90.00
#
_symmetry.space_group_name_H-M   'P 1'
#
loop_
_entity.id
_entity.type
_entity.pdbx_description
1 polymer ?
#
loop_
_entity_poly.entity_id
_entity_poly.type
_entity_poly.pdbx_seq_one_letter_code
_entity_poly.pdbx_strand_id
1 'polypeptide(L)'
;MKKYLISIESANSERLKKLYSQATFYKYRDEFKQFGVIGKNLSVSEYFQQGVAGKKKPMTPGELGCAMSHIAALKDFLSSDEEYAIIFEDDVIERFEIDFQDLEKHISSLNLGPCFFLSLGGIQMKICNRVRGKFLPEELYNQKILKVDYDYLEKLAYAYAYVVDRKMAQ
;
A
#
# COMPACT_ATOMS: atom_id res chain seq x y z
N MET A 1 -6.43 -12.73 4.83
CA MET A 1 -5.70 -11.49 4.41
C MET A 1 -5.76 -10.43 5.51
N LYS A 2 -4.63 -9.90 5.96
CA LYS A 2 -4.55 -8.74 6.87
C LYS A 2 -4.92 -7.45 6.15
N LYS A 3 -5.59 -6.55 6.85
CA LYS A 3 -6.08 -5.27 6.31
C LYS A 3 -5.49 -4.11 7.11
N TYR A 4 -4.77 -3.23 6.42
CA TYR A 4 -4.07 -2.10 7.03
C TYR A 4 -4.50 -0.77 6.43
N LEU A 5 -4.59 0.23 7.28
CA LEU A 5 -4.81 1.61 6.91
C LEU A 5 -3.62 2.45 7.36
N ILE A 6 -2.98 3.13 6.44
CA ILE A 6 -1.91 4.09 6.73
C ILE A 6 -2.54 5.46 6.90
N SER A 7 -2.55 5.94 8.14
CA SER A 7 -3.12 7.23 8.47
C SER A 7 -2.61 7.73 9.81
N ILE A 8 -2.28 9.02 9.89
CA ILE A 8 -1.98 9.74 11.12
C ILE A 8 -3.21 10.42 11.73
N GLU A 9 -4.35 10.28 11.08
CA GLU A 9 -5.60 10.93 11.44
C GLU A 9 -6.25 10.28 12.66
N SER A 10 -6.92 11.10 13.47
CA SER A 10 -7.77 10.59 14.55
C SER A 10 -9.06 9.98 13.98
N ALA A 11 -9.67 9.05 14.71
CA ALA A 11 -10.87 8.33 14.29
C ALA A 11 -12.05 9.23 13.86
N ASN A 12 -12.10 10.46 14.37
CA ASN A 12 -13.17 11.42 14.08
C ASN A 12 -12.81 12.47 13.01
N SER A 13 -11.63 12.35 12.36
CA SER A 13 -11.23 13.31 11.34
C SER A 13 -12.15 13.26 10.12
N GLU A 14 -12.31 14.40 9.46
CA GLU A 14 -13.09 14.49 8.22
C GLU A 14 -12.52 13.59 7.11
N ARG A 15 -11.19 13.38 7.11
CA ARG A 15 -10.52 12.53 6.15
C ARG A 15 -10.95 11.06 6.33
N LEU A 16 -10.92 10.53 7.55
CA LEU A 16 -11.39 9.18 7.83
C LEU A 16 -12.92 9.03 7.69
N LYS A 17 -13.70 10.05 8.02
CA LYS A 17 -15.15 10.02 7.74
C LYS A 17 -15.41 9.87 6.24
N LYS A 18 -14.67 10.62 5.40
CA LYS A 18 -14.76 10.51 3.94
C LYS A 18 -14.33 9.12 3.46
N LEU A 19 -13.23 8.58 3.98
CA LEU A 19 -12.78 7.23 3.64
C LEU A 19 -13.87 6.20 3.96
N TYR A 20 -14.36 6.20 5.20
CA TYR A 20 -15.36 5.24 5.68
C TYR A 20 -16.78 5.51 5.17
N SER A 21 -17.01 6.54 4.38
CA SER A 21 -18.27 6.71 3.62
C SER A 21 -18.30 5.92 2.31
N GLN A 22 -17.19 5.34 1.90
CA GLN A 22 -17.07 4.50 0.71
C GLN A 22 -17.47 3.05 1.05
N ALA A 23 -18.08 2.33 0.12
CA ALA A 23 -18.76 1.05 0.40
C ALA A 23 -17.82 -0.02 0.98
N THR A 24 -16.67 -0.26 0.36
CA THR A 24 -15.68 -1.22 0.86
C THR A 24 -15.20 -0.85 2.26
N PHE A 25 -14.82 0.40 2.47
CA PHE A 25 -14.26 0.86 3.75
C PHE A 25 -15.32 0.90 4.85
N TYR A 26 -16.58 1.21 4.52
CA TYR A 26 -17.70 1.12 5.47
C TYR A 26 -17.93 -0.33 5.93
N LYS A 27 -18.00 -1.26 4.98
CA LYS A 27 -18.24 -2.69 5.23
C LYS A 27 -17.19 -3.32 6.14
N TYR A 28 -15.92 -2.98 5.94
CA TYR A 28 -14.79 -3.59 6.63
C TYR A 28 -14.12 -2.68 7.66
N ARG A 29 -14.78 -1.61 8.08
CA ARG A 29 -14.22 -0.57 8.94
C ARG A 29 -13.48 -1.11 10.16
N ASP A 30 -14.08 -2.06 10.86
CA ASP A 30 -13.56 -2.60 12.12
C ASP A 30 -12.46 -3.65 11.93
N GLU A 31 -12.18 -4.03 10.69
CA GLU A 31 -11.14 -5.00 10.34
C GLU A 31 -9.81 -4.33 9.98
N PHE A 32 -9.81 -3.02 9.74
CA PHE A 32 -8.58 -2.31 9.43
C PHE A 32 -7.79 -2.01 10.70
N LYS A 33 -6.51 -2.41 10.70
CA LYS A 33 -5.54 -1.96 11.69
C LYS A 33 -4.82 -0.73 11.18
N GLN A 34 -4.97 0.38 11.90
CA GLN A 34 -4.36 1.66 11.50
C GLN A 34 -2.93 1.76 11.99
N PHE A 35 -2.04 2.24 11.10
CA PHE A 35 -0.67 2.65 11.39
C PHE A 35 -0.43 4.07 10.92
N GLY A 36 0.21 4.88 11.78
CA GLY A 36 0.52 6.27 11.45
C GLY A 36 1.68 6.83 12.27
N VAL A 37 2.81 7.05 11.63
CA VAL A 37 3.97 7.70 12.22
C VAL A 37 3.99 9.17 11.81
N ILE A 38 3.92 10.06 12.80
CA ILE A 38 4.02 11.49 12.56
C ILE A 38 5.51 11.85 12.47
N GLY A 39 6.02 11.94 11.24
CA GLY A 39 7.45 12.16 11.01
C GLY A 39 8.01 13.47 11.60
N LYS A 40 7.16 14.47 11.84
CA LYS A 40 7.54 15.71 12.54
C LYS A 40 7.86 15.51 14.03
N ASN A 41 7.37 14.41 14.62
CA ASN A 41 7.58 14.10 16.03
C ASN A 41 8.82 13.21 16.26
N LEU A 42 9.50 12.80 15.20
CA LEU A 42 10.75 12.06 15.31
C LEU A 42 11.83 12.97 15.91
N SER A 43 12.70 12.41 16.72
CA SER A 43 13.89 13.11 17.19
C SER A 43 14.82 13.47 16.02
N VAL A 44 15.62 14.49 16.19
CA VAL A 44 16.62 14.91 15.17
C VAL A 44 17.53 13.73 14.79
N SER A 45 17.95 12.93 15.78
CA SER A 45 18.81 11.77 15.56
C SER A 45 18.12 10.71 14.72
N GLU A 46 16.88 10.34 15.04
CA GLU A 46 16.11 9.35 14.27
C GLU A 46 15.85 9.83 12.84
N TYR A 47 15.43 11.10 12.71
CA TYR A 47 15.21 11.67 11.38
C TYR A 47 16.51 11.67 10.55
N PHE A 48 17.63 12.08 11.13
CA PHE A 48 18.91 12.09 10.42
C PHE A 48 19.32 10.67 9.99
N GLN A 49 19.26 9.72 10.90
CA GLN A 49 19.67 8.33 10.63
C GLN A 49 18.80 7.67 9.55
N GLN A 50 17.50 7.86 9.59
CA GLN A 50 16.57 7.13 8.72
C GLN A 50 16.17 7.91 7.46
N GLY A 51 16.12 9.23 7.53
CA GLY A 51 15.66 10.09 6.44
C GLY A 51 16.76 10.76 5.64
N VAL A 52 17.99 10.87 6.18
CA VAL A 52 19.07 11.67 5.58
C VAL A 52 20.33 10.83 5.31
N ALA A 53 20.85 10.15 6.32
CA ALA A 53 22.11 9.43 6.22
C ALA A 53 22.10 8.38 5.11
N GLY A 54 23.12 8.43 4.24
CA GLY A 54 23.30 7.50 3.12
C GLY A 54 22.31 7.65 1.95
N LYS A 55 21.43 8.64 1.96
CA LYS A 55 20.46 8.86 0.87
C LYS A 55 20.98 9.89 -0.13
N LYS A 56 20.78 9.61 -1.43
CA LYS A 56 21.08 10.60 -2.51
C LYS A 56 20.24 11.87 -2.36
N LYS A 57 19.00 11.73 -1.91
CA LYS A 57 18.08 12.82 -1.63
C LYS A 57 17.47 12.59 -0.24
N PRO A 58 17.63 13.53 0.71
CA PRO A 58 16.96 13.45 1.99
C PRO A 58 15.45 13.38 1.83
N MET A 59 14.80 12.56 2.66
CA MET A 59 13.36 12.51 2.76
C MET A 59 12.84 13.68 3.59
N THR A 60 11.70 14.21 3.24
CA THR A 60 10.98 15.13 4.14
C THR A 60 10.47 14.35 5.37
N PRO A 61 10.21 15.05 6.50
CA PRO A 61 9.61 14.36 7.67
C PRO A 61 8.31 13.63 7.34
N GLY A 62 7.47 14.19 6.44
CA GLY A 62 6.23 13.56 5.99
C GLY A 62 6.49 12.27 5.20
N GLU A 63 7.40 12.29 4.22
CA GLU A 63 7.79 11.11 3.46
C GLU A 63 8.37 10.01 4.36
N LEU A 64 9.20 10.39 5.34
CA LEU A 64 9.76 9.43 6.29
C LEU A 64 8.68 8.83 7.18
N GLY A 65 7.77 9.64 7.72
CA GLY A 65 6.65 9.17 8.55
C GLY A 65 5.74 8.20 7.78
N CYS A 66 5.42 8.52 6.53
CA CYS A 66 4.66 7.63 5.64
C CYS A 66 5.39 6.29 5.45
N ALA A 67 6.67 6.30 5.05
CA ALA A 67 7.46 5.10 4.87
C ALA A 67 7.54 4.24 6.14
N MET A 68 7.76 4.87 7.30
CA MET A 68 7.80 4.18 8.59
C MET A 68 6.44 3.56 8.95
N SER A 69 5.34 4.19 8.58
CA SER A 69 3.99 3.66 8.80
C SER A 69 3.76 2.38 7.99
N HIS A 70 4.14 2.38 6.70
CA HIS A 70 4.09 1.19 5.87
C HIS A 70 4.98 0.06 6.42
N ILE A 71 6.21 0.37 6.81
CA ILE A 71 7.13 -0.61 7.42
C ILE A 71 6.54 -1.20 8.71
N ALA A 72 5.89 -0.37 9.55
CA ALA A 72 5.25 -0.85 10.77
C ALA A 72 4.09 -1.82 10.47
N ALA A 73 3.26 -1.51 9.48
CA ALA A 73 2.18 -2.40 9.02
C ALA A 73 2.74 -3.73 8.47
N LEU A 74 3.80 -3.69 7.67
CA LEU A 74 4.45 -4.91 7.14
C LEU A 74 5.07 -5.76 8.25
N LYS A 75 5.71 -5.16 9.25
CA LYS A 75 6.23 -5.88 10.42
C LYS A 75 5.13 -6.57 11.22
N ASP A 76 4.00 -5.89 11.42
CA ASP A 76 2.82 -6.48 12.06
C ASP A 76 2.25 -7.64 11.24
N PHE A 77 2.18 -7.48 9.92
CA PHE A 77 1.78 -8.56 9.01
C PHE A 77 2.68 -9.79 9.16
N LEU A 78 3.99 -9.61 9.18
CA LEU A 78 4.95 -10.70 9.33
C LEU A 78 4.84 -11.43 10.68
N SER A 79 4.29 -10.79 11.70
CA SER A 79 4.01 -11.42 13.01
C SER A 79 2.71 -12.24 13.03
N SER A 80 1.92 -12.23 11.95
CA SER A 80 0.69 -13.03 11.80
C SER A 80 0.93 -14.28 10.96
N ASP A 81 -0.05 -15.17 10.87
CA ASP A 81 0.00 -16.38 10.02
C ASP A 81 -0.66 -16.18 8.64
N GLU A 82 -1.11 -14.99 8.33
CA GLU A 82 -1.79 -14.67 7.08
C GLU A 82 -0.83 -14.70 5.88
N GLU A 83 -1.30 -15.10 4.71
CA GLU A 83 -0.48 -15.18 3.49
C GLU A 83 -0.33 -13.84 2.78
N TYR A 84 -1.36 -12.99 2.88
CA TYR A 84 -1.41 -11.70 2.19
C TYR A 84 -1.75 -10.56 3.15
N ALA A 85 -1.25 -9.39 2.83
CA ALA A 85 -1.67 -8.13 3.42
C ALA A 85 -2.15 -7.17 2.34
N ILE A 86 -3.27 -6.48 2.60
CA ILE A 86 -3.73 -5.35 1.81
C ILE A 86 -3.53 -4.06 2.62
N ILE A 87 -2.93 -3.08 2.00
CA ILE A 87 -2.59 -1.81 2.61
C ILE A 87 -3.21 -0.68 1.79
N PHE A 88 -3.88 0.26 2.48
CA PHE A 88 -4.43 1.47 1.88
C PHE A 88 -3.89 2.71 2.60
N GLU A 89 -3.71 3.81 1.87
CA GLU A 89 -3.57 5.15 2.44
C GLU A 89 -4.95 5.77 2.64
N ASP A 90 -5.06 6.76 3.51
CA ASP A 90 -6.35 7.33 3.93
C ASP A 90 -6.97 8.33 2.93
N ASP A 91 -6.33 8.57 1.80
CA ASP A 91 -6.82 9.41 0.72
C ASP A 91 -7.26 8.66 -0.54
N VAL A 92 -7.33 7.34 -0.45
CA VAL A 92 -7.83 6.53 -1.57
C VAL A 92 -9.31 6.81 -1.85
N ILE A 93 -9.65 6.76 -3.13
CA ILE A 93 -11.03 6.84 -3.61
C ILE A 93 -11.31 5.54 -4.33
N GLU A 94 -12.28 4.77 -3.81
CA GLU A 94 -12.66 3.52 -4.47
C GLU A 94 -13.40 3.80 -5.79
N ARG A 95 -13.08 3.01 -6.80
CA ARG A 95 -13.75 3.05 -8.09
C ARG A 95 -14.96 2.13 -8.14
N PHE A 96 -14.90 1.05 -7.39
CA PHE A 96 -15.97 0.05 -7.22
C PHE A 96 -15.76 -0.68 -5.89
N GLU A 97 -16.83 -1.24 -5.35
CA GLU A 97 -16.78 -2.01 -4.11
C GLU A 97 -15.93 -3.28 -4.29
N ILE A 98 -15.08 -3.57 -3.30
CA ILE A 98 -14.24 -4.76 -3.25
C ILE A 98 -14.70 -5.64 -2.10
N ASP A 99 -14.99 -6.92 -2.38
CA ASP A 99 -15.09 -7.94 -1.36
C ASP A 99 -13.70 -8.53 -1.10
N PHE A 100 -13.19 -8.39 0.13
CA PHE A 100 -11.82 -8.85 0.45
C PHE A 100 -11.67 -10.37 0.47
N GLN A 101 -12.75 -11.13 0.71
CA GLN A 101 -12.68 -12.58 0.62
C GLN A 101 -12.59 -13.03 -0.84
N ASP A 102 -13.34 -12.39 -1.73
CA ASP A 102 -13.25 -12.64 -3.15
C ASP A 102 -11.93 -12.17 -3.74
N LEU A 103 -11.42 -11.00 -3.31
CA LEU A 103 -10.11 -10.52 -3.71
C LEU A 103 -9.01 -11.53 -3.35
N GLU A 104 -9.03 -12.08 -2.13
CA GLU A 104 -8.06 -13.07 -1.67
C GLU A 104 -8.11 -14.35 -2.51
N LYS A 105 -9.31 -14.86 -2.80
CA LYS A 105 -9.49 -16.02 -3.69
C LYS A 105 -8.96 -15.74 -5.11
N HIS A 106 -9.28 -14.57 -5.66
CA HIS A 106 -8.79 -14.19 -6.98
C HIS A 106 -7.27 -14.10 -7.00
N ILE A 107 -6.65 -13.42 -6.01
CA ILE A 107 -5.18 -13.31 -5.93
C ILE A 107 -4.53 -14.68 -5.82
N SER A 108 -5.09 -15.59 -5.01
CA SER A 108 -4.59 -16.95 -4.87
C SER A 108 -4.69 -17.76 -6.18
N SER A 109 -5.66 -17.44 -7.03
CA SER A 109 -5.80 -18.06 -8.35
C SER A 109 -4.90 -17.47 -9.43
N LEU A 110 -4.39 -16.25 -9.21
CA LEU A 110 -3.44 -15.62 -10.12
C LEU A 110 -2.05 -16.25 -9.96
N ASN A 111 -1.41 -16.59 -11.05
CA ASN A 111 -0.04 -17.13 -11.02
C ASN A 111 0.99 -15.97 -10.93
N LEU A 112 0.91 -15.18 -9.85
CA LEU A 112 1.83 -14.04 -9.65
C LEU A 112 3.26 -14.50 -9.29
N GLY A 113 3.41 -15.75 -8.88
CA GLY A 113 4.66 -16.24 -8.30
C GLY A 113 4.89 -15.70 -6.88
N PRO A 114 5.93 -16.18 -6.20
CA PRO A 114 6.29 -15.68 -4.88
C PRO A 114 6.96 -14.31 -4.98
N CYS A 115 6.84 -13.51 -3.93
CA CYS A 115 7.46 -12.19 -3.82
C CYS A 115 6.84 -11.15 -4.78
N PHE A 116 5.54 -10.91 -4.63
CA PHE A 116 4.84 -9.92 -5.44
C PHE A 116 4.37 -8.70 -4.66
N PHE A 117 4.39 -7.56 -5.33
CA PHE A 117 3.72 -6.32 -4.96
C PHE A 117 2.68 -6.01 -6.02
N LEU A 118 1.41 -6.15 -5.68
CA LEU A 118 0.28 -5.88 -6.58
C LEU A 118 -0.32 -4.51 -6.27
N SER A 119 0.00 -3.51 -7.07
CA SER A 119 -0.65 -2.19 -6.97
C SER A 119 -2.09 -2.27 -7.48
N LEU A 120 -3.03 -1.81 -6.66
CA LEU A 120 -4.47 -1.78 -7.00
C LEU A 120 -4.88 -0.47 -7.66
N GLY A 121 -3.95 0.46 -7.88
CA GLY A 121 -4.22 1.74 -8.55
C GLY A 121 -3.52 2.92 -7.88
N GLY A 122 -4.00 4.13 -8.19
CA GLY A 122 -3.47 5.36 -7.57
C GLY A 122 -2.30 5.98 -8.32
N ILE A 123 -1.91 5.45 -9.47
CA ILE A 123 -0.81 6.00 -10.27
C ILE A 123 -1.30 7.24 -11.03
N GLN A 124 -0.94 8.43 -10.56
CA GLN A 124 -1.36 9.69 -11.17
C GLN A 124 -0.22 10.50 -11.81
N MET A 125 1.04 10.14 -11.53
CA MET A 125 2.18 10.87 -12.07
C MET A 125 2.40 10.58 -13.56
N LYS A 126 2.72 11.62 -14.34
CA LYS A 126 3.06 11.49 -15.77
C LYS A 126 4.21 10.50 -16.04
N ILE A 127 5.13 10.35 -15.09
CA ILE A 127 6.24 9.40 -15.22
C ILE A 127 5.75 7.94 -15.28
N CYS A 128 4.65 7.62 -14.60
CA CYS A 128 4.08 6.28 -14.60
C CYS A 128 3.52 5.88 -15.98
N ASN A 129 3.19 6.83 -16.83
CA ASN A 129 2.79 6.56 -18.23
C ASN A 129 3.93 5.95 -19.06
N ARG A 130 5.17 6.00 -18.57
CA ARG A 130 6.35 5.43 -19.21
C ARG A 130 6.67 4.02 -18.72
N VAL A 131 5.93 3.51 -17.75
CA VAL A 131 6.10 2.13 -17.27
C VAL A 131 5.80 1.17 -18.42
N ARG A 132 6.60 0.13 -18.55
CA ARG A 132 6.46 -0.95 -19.54
C ARG A 132 6.54 -2.29 -18.85
N GLY A 133 6.00 -3.30 -19.50
CA GLY A 133 5.94 -4.67 -19.02
C GLY A 133 5.09 -5.53 -19.92
N LYS A 134 4.76 -6.72 -19.42
CA LYS A 134 3.88 -7.68 -20.12
C LYS A 134 2.57 -7.81 -19.38
N PHE A 135 1.46 -7.79 -20.11
CA PHE A 135 0.18 -8.15 -19.52
C PHE A 135 0.15 -9.63 -19.19
N LEU A 136 -0.35 -9.95 -18.00
CA LEU A 136 -0.67 -11.32 -17.64
C LEU A 136 -1.90 -11.78 -18.45
N PRO A 137 -2.05 -13.09 -18.70
CA PRO A 137 -3.25 -13.63 -19.32
C PRO A 137 -4.48 -13.49 -18.41
N GLU A 138 -4.27 -13.51 -17.11
CA GLU A 138 -5.31 -13.37 -16.10
C GLU A 138 -5.69 -11.90 -15.88
N GLU A 139 -6.93 -11.67 -15.45
CA GLU A 139 -7.47 -10.37 -15.11
C GLU A 139 -7.95 -10.36 -13.65
N LEU A 140 -7.90 -9.21 -12.99
CA LEU A 140 -8.47 -8.97 -11.68
C LEU A 140 -9.64 -7.99 -11.83
N TYR A 141 -10.88 -8.42 -11.52
CA TYR A 141 -12.10 -7.62 -11.68
C TYR A 141 -12.23 -6.99 -13.09
N ASN A 142 -12.00 -7.77 -14.13
CA ASN A 142 -11.98 -7.32 -15.53
C ASN A 142 -10.93 -6.24 -15.83
N GLN A 143 -9.91 -6.12 -14.99
CA GLN A 143 -8.76 -5.24 -15.21
C GLN A 143 -7.54 -6.07 -15.56
N LYS A 144 -6.85 -5.69 -16.63
CA LYS A 144 -5.60 -6.32 -17.05
C LYS A 144 -4.49 -6.04 -16.04
N ILE A 145 -3.74 -7.07 -15.70
CA ILE A 145 -2.59 -6.97 -14.80
C ILE A 145 -1.33 -6.79 -15.64
N LEU A 146 -0.60 -5.70 -15.40
CA LEU A 146 0.70 -5.44 -16.03
C LEU A 146 1.81 -5.94 -15.10
N LYS A 147 2.54 -6.98 -15.52
CA LYS A 147 3.81 -7.34 -14.90
C LYS A 147 4.87 -6.36 -15.38
N VAL A 148 5.29 -5.48 -14.49
CA VAL A 148 6.24 -4.40 -14.80
C VAL A 148 7.63 -4.98 -14.98
N ASP A 149 8.33 -4.55 -16.05
CA ASP A 149 9.72 -4.91 -16.28
C ASP A 149 10.62 -4.20 -15.26
N TYR A 150 11.69 -4.87 -14.82
CA TYR A 150 12.59 -4.41 -13.76
C TYR A 150 13.12 -2.99 -13.97
N ASP A 151 13.48 -2.63 -15.19
CA ASP A 151 14.03 -1.30 -15.53
C ASP A 151 13.04 -0.15 -15.35
N TYR A 152 11.77 -0.46 -15.08
CA TYR A 152 10.71 0.52 -14.89
C TYR A 152 10.20 0.62 -13.45
N LEU A 153 10.71 -0.17 -12.53
CA LEU A 153 10.26 -0.16 -11.12
C LEU A 153 10.48 1.21 -10.47
N GLU A 154 11.56 1.91 -10.78
CA GLU A 154 11.83 3.28 -10.28
C GLU A 154 10.80 4.33 -10.77
N LYS A 155 9.99 3.99 -11.78
CA LYS A 155 8.95 4.87 -12.32
C LYS A 155 7.59 4.64 -11.65
N LEU A 156 7.48 3.62 -10.83
CA LEU A 156 6.32 3.39 -9.99
C LEU A 156 6.39 4.38 -8.82
N ALA A 157 5.34 5.17 -8.67
CA ALA A 157 5.23 6.12 -7.60
C ALA A 157 3.90 5.93 -6.88
N TYR A 158 3.93 6.22 -5.57
CA TYR A 158 2.80 6.14 -4.66
C TYR A 158 2.32 4.72 -4.31
N ALA A 159 2.08 4.52 -3.05
CA ALA A 159 1.65 3.25 -2.45
C ALA A 159 0.21 3.35 -1.91
N TYR A 160 -0.69 4.00 -2.64
CA TYR A 160 -2.06 4.29 -2.21
C TYR A 160 -2.86 3.06 -1.80
N ALA A 161 -2.76 1.99 -2.60
CA ALA A 161 -3.47 0.73 -2.38
C ALA A 161 -2.68 -0.41 -3.02
N TYR A 162 -2.33 -1.42 -2.23
CA TYR A 162 -1.57 -2.56 -2.74
C TYR A 162 -1.75 -3.81 -1.90
N VAL A 163 -1.48 -4.95 -2.53
CA VAL A 163 -1.40 -6.25 -1.87
C VAL A 163 0.03 -6.79 -1.97
N VAL A 164 0.49 -7.38 -0.90
CA VAL A 164 1.79 -8.09 -0.84
C VAL A 164 1.63 -9.47 -0.24
N ASP A 165 2.48 -10.39 -0.67
CA ASP A 165 2.70 -11.66 0.01
C ASP A 165 3.74 -11.53 1.13
N ARG A 166 3.87 -12.59 1.95
CA ARG A 166 4.83 -12.59 3.07
C ARG A 166 6.28 -12.46 2.62
N LYS A 167 6.62 -13.02 1.45
CA LYS A 167 7.99 -13.00 0.94
C LYS A 167 8.39 -11.61 0.47
N MET A 168 7.45 -10.84 -0.07
CA MET A 168 7.69 -9.46 -0.47
C MET A 168 7.78 -8.52 0.75
N ALA A 169 7.09 -8.86 1.86
CA ALA A 169 7.08 -8.07 3.09
C ALA A 169 8.36 -8.23 3.94
N GLN A 170 9.18 -9.25 3.70
CA GLN A 170 10.47 -9.51 4.36
C GLN A 170 11.57 -8.58 3.85
#